data_273a0779849e1d7b2c7d9083ffc2a526
#
_entry.id   273a0779849e1d7b2c7d9083ffc2a526
#
_cell.length_a   1.000
_cell.length_b   1.000
_cell.length_c   1.000
_cell.angle_alpha   90.00
_cell.angle_beta   90.00
_cell.angle_gamma   90.00
#
_symmetry.space_group_name_H-M   'P 1'
#
loop_
_entity.id
_entity.type
_entity.pdbx_description
1 polymer ?
#
loop_
_entity_poly.entity_id
_entity_poly.type
_entity_poly.pdbx_seq_one_letter_code
_entity_poly.pdbx_strand_id
1 'polypeptide(L)'
;MRRMSQIAHARAAVRGPGGTLPYLGASLELVPHEGRTRAHRAGDRLLVPAGDPAPAVERWYRRMARAEVVERLDAAVAALGTRYTAVTIRGQRTRWGSCSPSGAMSFNWRLLLGPEEVLDYVVWHEACHLLVADHSPRFWALVARHRPGYKAQTRWLRRYGAALTLEAAGLDGRGTAARAAA
;
A
#
# COMPACT_ATOMS: atom_id res chain seq x y z
N MET A 1 -21.91 -12.49 -11.48
CA MET A 1 -20.86 -13.54 -11.48
C MET A 1 -19.45 -13.02 -11.85
N ARG A 2 -19.22 -12.24 -12.93
CA ARG A 2 -17.87 -11.75 -13.34
C ARG A 2 -17.12 -10.95 -12.28
N ARG A 3 -17.81 -10.12 -11.48
CA ARG A 3 -17.18 -9.27 -10.44
C ARG A 3 -16.63 -10.06 -9.25
N MET A 4 -17.30 -11.15 -8.85
CA MET A 4 -16.82 -12.03 -7.77
C MET A 4 -15.61 -12.86 -8.21
N SER A 5 -15.58 -13.33 -9.46
CA SER A 5 -14.41 -14.02 -10.01
C SER A 5 -13.17 -13.12 -10.11
N GLN A 6 -13.35 -11.84 -10.48
CA GLN A 6 -12.24 -10.86 -10.52
C GLN A 6 -11.68 -10.56 -9.13
N ILE A 7 -12.54 -10.47 -8.11
CA ILE A 7 -12.12 -10.27 -6.71
C ILE A 7 -11.38 -11.51 -6.19
N ALA A 8 -11.84 -12.72 -6.52
CA ALA A 8 -11.16 -13.96 -6.15
C ALA A 8 -9.77 -14.09 -6.80
N HIS A 9 -9.65 -13.77 -8.10
CA HIS A 9 -8.36 -13.72 -8.80
C HIS A 9 -7.42 -12.64 -8.23
N ALA A 10 -7.97 -11.46 -7.92
CA ALA A 10 -7.22 -10.38 -7.30
C ALA A 10 -6.72 -10.76 -5.89
N ARG A 11 -7.56 -11.46 -5.11
CA ARG A 11 -7.16 -11.99 -3.79
C ARG A 11 -6.03 -13.01 -3.89
N ALA A 12 -6.07 -13.92 -4.85
CA ALA A 12 -5.02 -14.90 -5.08
C ALA A 12 -3.68 -14.25 -5.48
N ALA A 13 -3.73 -13.15 -6.25
CA ALA A 13 -2.54 -12.42 -6.67
C ALA A 13 -1.90 -11.55 -5.56
N VAL A 14 -2.64 -11.28 -4.48
CA VAL A 14 -2.18 -10.45 -3.34
C VAL A 14 -1.85 -11.31 -2.12
N ARG A 15 -2.42 -12.51 -2.04
CA ARG A 15 -2.21 -13.43 -0.92
C ARG A 15 -0.80 -14.05 -1.01
N GLY A 16 0.03 -13.82 0.00
CA GLY A 16 1.26 -14.58 0.17
C GLY A 16 0.99 -16.06 0.51
N PRO A 17 1.92 -16.97 0.25
CA PRO A 17 1.82 -18.35 0.71
C PRO A 17 1.72 -18.41 2.24
N GLY A 18 0.89 -19.34 2.77
CA GLY A 18 0.45 -19.52 4.16
C GLY A 18 1.30 -18.88 5.25
N GLY A 19 0.68 -17.97 6.02
CA GLY A 19 1.35 -17.28 7.12
C GLY A 19 2.26 -16.11 6.71
N THR A 20 2.17 -15.63 5.48
CA THR A 20 2.95 -14.48 5.00
C THR A 20 2.06 -13.27 4.68
N LEU A 21 2.64 -12.07 4.73
CA LEU A 21 2.02 -10.83 4.32
C LEU A 21 2.79 -10.16 3.17
N PRO A 22 2.10 -9.59 2.18
CA PRO A 22 2.74 -8.84 1.12
C PRO A 22 3.35 -7.52 1.65
N TYR A 23 4.51 -7.15 1.16
CA TYR A 23 5.14 -5.87 1.44
C TYR A 23 5.96 -5.40 0.24
N LEU A 24 5.44 -4.43 -0.52
CA LEU A 24 6.11 -3.82 -1.68
C LEU A 24 6.63 -4.87 -2.69
N GLY A 25 5.78 -5.85 -3.01
CA GLY A 25 6.13 -6.94 -3.94
C GLY A 25 6.87 -8.12 -3.30
N ALA A 26 7.43 -7.96 -2.10
CA ALA A 26 7.99 -9.05 -1.31
C ALA A 26 6.95 -9.68 -0.38
N SER A 27 7.33 -10.78 0.29
CA SER A 27 6.51 -11.42 1.33
C SER A 27 7.26 -11.43 2.65
N LEU A 28 6.54 -11.12 3.73
CA LEU A 28 7.05 -11.21 5.11
C LEU A 28 6.42 -12.41 5.82
N GLU A 29 7.22 -13.30 6.39
CA GLU A 29 6.76 -14.39 7.23
C GLU A 29 6.17 -13.83 8.53
N LEU A 30 4.94 -14.25 8.89
CA LEU A 30 4.33 -13.91 10.18
C LEU A 30 4.84 -14.86 11.25
N VAL A 31 5.49 -14.30 12.28
CA VAL A 31 6.00 -15.07 13.41
C VAL A 31 5.29 -14.62 14.70
N PRO A 32 4.32 -15.40 15.21
CA PRO A 32 3.70 -15.11 16.49
C PRO A 32 4.73 -15.15 17.63
N HIS A 33 4.60 -14.20 18.55
CA HIS A 33 5.51 -14.08 19.69
C HIS A 33 4.75 -13.70 20.95
N GLU A 34 4.89 -14.52 21.99
CA GLU A 34 4.29 -14.27 23.30
C GLU A 34 4.86 -12.99 23.94
N GLY A 35 3.99 -12.28 24.66
CA GLY A 35 4.38 -11.02 25.33
C GLY A 35 4.54 -9.80 24.43
N ARG A 36 4.43 -9.94 23.11
CA ARG A 36 4.44 -8.77 22.19
C ARG A 36 3.08 -8.11 22.10
N THR A 37 3.10 -6.77 22.03
CA THR A 37 1.91 -5.93 21.77
C THR A 37 1.99 -5.18 20.45
N ARG A 38 3.18 -5.18 19.80
CA ARG A 38 3.47 -4.46 18.55
C ARG A 38 4.12 -5.38 17.53
N ALA A 39 3.76 -5.17 16.26
CA ALA A 39 4.47 -5.81 15.17
C ALA A 39 5.84 -5.17 14.92
N HIS A 40 6.86 -6.00 14.65
CA HIS A 40 8.24 -5.60 14.39
C HIS A 40 8.83 -6.45 13.28
N ARG A 41 9.44 -5.79 12.28
CA ARG A 41 10.13 -6.46 11.17
C ARG A 41 11.57 -6.79 11.57
N ALA A 42 11.97 -8.02 11.30
CA ALA A 42 13.34 -8.52 11.44
C ALA A 42 13.68 -9.28 10.15
N GLY A 43 14.35 -8.60 9.23
CA GLY A 43 14.64 -9.13 7.90
C GLY A 43 13.37 -9.38 7.09
N ASP A 44 13.15 -10.62 6.69
CA ASP A 44 11.98 -11.14 5.97
C ASP A 44 10.83 -11.57 6.89
N ARG A 45 10.99 -11.42 8.20
CA ARG A 45 10.00 -11.80 9.23
C ARG A 45 9.30 -10.60 9.82
N LEU A 46 8.02 -10.75 10.10
CA LEU A 46 7.22 -9.83 10.88
C LEU A 46 6.81 -10.51 12.18
N LEU A 47 7.49 -10.16 13.28
CA LEU A 47 7.16 -10.63 14.63
C LEU A 47 5.88 -9.94 15.07
N VAL A 48 4.84 -10.71 15.45
CA VAL A 48 3.51 -10.20 15.77
C VAL A 48 3.03 -10.73 17.11
N PRO A 49 2.03 -10.09 17.77
CA PRO A 49 1.38 -10.67 18.95
C PRO A 49 0.82 -12.05 18.66
N ALA A 50 0.96 -13.00 19.61
CA ALA A 50 0.49 -14.37 19.44
C ALA A 50 -1.03 -14.51 19.43
N GLY A 51 -1.77 -13.53 20.00
CA GLY A 51 -3.23 -13.50 19.99
C GLY A 51 -3.79 -12.97 18.67
N ASP A 52 -4.51 -11.82 18.70
CA ASP A 52 -4.98 -11.14 17.47
C ASP A 52 -3.90 -10.22 16.91
N PRO A 53 -3.20 -10.58 15.83
CA PRO A 53 -2.14 -9.78 15.27
C PRO A 53 -2.65 -8.62 14.39
N ALA A 54 -3.90 -8.66 13.90
CA ALA A 54 -4.39 -7.77 12.85
C ALA A 54 -4.28 -6.27 13.23
N PRO A 55 -4.66 -5.82 14.43
CA PRO A 55 -4.50 -4.41 14.79
C PRO A 55 -3.03 -3.97 14.90
N ALA A 56 -2.14 -4.84 15.36
CA ALA A 56 -0.71 -4.54 15.46
C ALA A 56 -0.05 -4.48 14.08
N VAL A 57 -0.45 -5.35 13.17
CA VAL A 57 -0.02 -5.40 11.78
C VAL A 57 -0.50 -4.14 11.05
N GLU A 58 -1.77 -3.75 11.17
CA GLU A 58 -2.27 -2.53 10.52
C GLU A 58 -1.49 -1.29 11.00
N ARG A 59 -1.28 -1.15 12.32
CA ARG A 59 -0.47 -0.05 12.86
C ARG A 59 0.95 -0.05 12.30
N TRP A 60 1.53 -1.24 12.12
CA TRP A 60 2.86 -1.38 11.52
C TRP A 60 2.87 -0.93 10.05
N TYR A 61 1.91 -1.39 9.22
CA TYR A 61 1.79 -0.94 7.84
C TYR A 61 1.60 0.58 7.73
N ARG A 62 0.77 1.18 8.59
CA ARG A 62 0.57 2.64 8.60
C ARG A 62 1.86 3.40 8.90
N ARG A 63 2.66 2.89 9.84
CA ARG A 63 3.96 3.49 10.15
C ARG A 63 4.95 3.34 9.01
N MET A 64 5.03 2.15 8.41
CA MET A 64 5.89 1.92 7.24
C MET A 64 5.43 2.75 6.03
N ALA A 65 4.13 2.82 5.78
CA ALA A 65 3.58 3.64 4.70
C ALA A 65 3.98 5.12 4.83
N ARG A 66 4.04 5.63 6.06
CA ARG A 66 4.51 7.00 6.26
C ARG A 66 5.97 7.17 5.86
N ALA A 67 6.84 6.25 6.25
CA ALA A 67 8.26 6.30 5.91
C ALA A 67 8.46 6.19 4.39
N GLU A 68 7.89 5.16 3.77
CA GLU A 68 8.00 4.88 2.33
C GLU A 68 7.43 6.00 1.45
N VAL A 69 6.30 6.57 1.87
CA VAL A 69 5.67 7.69 1.14
C VAL A 69 6.50 8.96 1.26
N VAL A 70 6.96 9.32 2.46
CA VAL A 70 7.73 10.56 2.68
C VAL A 70 9.02 10.52 1.89
N GLU A 71 9.77 9.42 1.95
CA GLU A 71 11.02 9.25 1.20
C GLU A 71 10.83 9.49 -0.30
N ARG A 72 9.81 8.82 -0.91
CA ARG A 72 9.52 8.95 -2.33
C ARG A 72 8.96 10.32 -2.70
N LEU A 73 8.14 10.89 -1.82
CA LEU A 73 7.53 12.20 -2.04
C LEU A 73 8.57 13.32 -1.97
N ASP A 74 9.52 13.25 -1.04
CA ASP A 74 10.63 14.20 -0.94
C ASP A 74 11.47 14.19 -2.23
N ALA A 75 11.79 13.00 -2.75
CA ALA A 75 12.46 12.86 -4.03
C ALA A 75 11.64 13.42 -5.21
N ALA A 76 10.32 13.16 -5.22
CA ALA A 76 9.43 13.63 -6.28
C ALA A 76 9.31 15.16 -6.28
N VAL A 77 9.08 15.80 -5.12
CA VAL A 77 8.94 17.27 -5.07
C VAL A 77 10.26 17.97 -5.36
N ALA A 78 11.40 17.39 -4.96
CA ALA A 78 12.71 17.92 -5.34
C ALA A 78 12.91 17.90 -6.85
N ALA A 79 12.57 16.81 -7.53
CA ALA A 79 12.66 16.69 -8.98
C ALA A 79 11.65 17.59 -9.74
N LEU A 80 10.50 17.90 -9.13
CA LEU A 80 9.48 18.78 -9.69
C LEU A 80 9.71 20.27 -9.37
N GLY A 81 10.68 20.59 -8.50
CA GLY A 81 10.94 21.96 -8.06
C GLY A 81 9.78 22.57 -7.24
N THR A 82 9.09 21.75 -6.45
CA THR A 82 7.91 22.15 -5.67
C THR A 82 7.99 21.66 -4.22
N ARG A 83 6.92 21.81 -3.44
CA ARG A 83 6.84 21.35 -2.05
C ARG A 83 5.41 20.98 -1.69
N TYR A 84 5.26 20.02 -0.80
CA TYR A 84 3.99 19.73 -0.14
C TYR A 84 3.92 20.42 1.24
N THR A 85 2.73 20.51 1.84
CA THR A 85 2.52 21.15 3.15
C THR A 85 2.33 20.14 4.27
N ALA A 86 1.72 18.99 3.99
CA ALA A 86 1.47 17.95 4.98
C ALA A 86 1.28 16.58 4.30
N VAL A 87 1.58 15.50 5.05
CA VAL A 87 1.30 14.11 4.63
C VAL A 87 0.46 13.42 5.70
N THR A 88 -0.61 12.76 5.27
CA THR A 88 -1.47 11.93 6.12
C THR A 88 -1.57 10.51 5.54
N ILE A 89 -1.43 9.49 6.39
CA ILE A 89 -1.67 8.11 6.00
C ILE A 89 -3.08 7.69 6.41
N ARG A 90 -3.86 7.24 5.42
CA ARG A 90 -5.27 6.86 5.58
C ARG A 90 -5.49 5.39 5.21
N GLY A 91 -6.69 4.86 5.51
CA GLY A 91 -7.14 3.52 5.13
C GLY A 91 -8.49 3.57 4.39
N GLN A 92 -8.69 4.56 3.52
CA GLN A 92 -9.95 4.76 2.78
C GLN A 92 -10.17 3.65 1.76
N ARG A 93 -11.44 3.32 1.48
CA ARG A 93 -11.79 2.27 0.49
C ARG A 93 -11.79 2.78 -0.95
N THR A 94 -11.91 4.08 -1.18
CA THR A 94 -12.22 4.68 -2.48
C THR A 94 -11.07 5.42 -3.15
N ARG A 95 -10.01 5.76 -2.40
CA ARG A 95 -8.88 6.54 -2.93
C ARG A 95 -7.54 5.96 -2.49
N TRP A 96 -6.58 5.98 -3.40
CA TRP A 96 -5.20 5.57 -3.13
C TRP A 96 -4.33 6.74 -2.68
N GLY A 97 -4.59 7.92 -3.21
CA GLY A 97 -3.97 9.17 -2.83
C GLY A 97 -4.91 10.36 -3.04
N SER A 98 -4.50 11.52 -2.59
CA SER A 98 -5.09 12.81 -2.91
C SER A 98 -4.13 13.94 -2.60
N CYS A 99 -4.17 14.99 -3.43
CA CYS A 99 -3.49 16.26 -3.21
C CYS A 99 -4.55 17.38 -3.13
N SER A 100 -4.52 18.19 -2.06
CA SER A 100 -5.40 19.36 -1.94
C SER A 100 -4.79 20.57 -2.64
N PRO A 101 -5.58 21.62 -2.95
CA PRO A 101 -5.05 22.88 -3.48
C PRO A 101 -4.00 23.54 -2.58
N SER A 102 -4.05 23.30 -1.26
CA SER A 102 -3.06 23.80 -0.30
C SER A 102 -1.77 22.97 -0.26
N GLY A 103 -1.64 21.91 -1.06
CA GLY A 103 -0.50 21.01 -1.05
C GLY A 103 -0.50 19.97 0.07
N ALA A 104 -1.61 19.83 0.82
CA ALA A 104 -1.74 18.74 1.78
C ALA A 104 -2.11 17.43 1.07
N MET A 105 -1.35 16.38 1.37
CA MET A 105 -1.46 15.08 0.70
C MET A 105 -1.95 13.99 1.62
N SER A 106 -2.69 13.04 1.09
CA SER A 106 -3.00 11.81 1.81
C SER A 106 -2.73 10.58 0.95
N PHE A 107 -2.29 9.49 1.59
CA PHE A 107 -1.98 8.23 0.92
C PHE A 107 -2.57 7.06 1.70
N ASN A 108 -2.97 6.03 0.97
CA ASN A 108 -3.54 4.82 1.55
C ASN A 108 -2.42 3.85 1.92
N TRP A 109 -2.34 3.45 3.20
CA TRP A 109 -1.33 2.49 3.66
C TRP A 109 -1.39 1.13 2.95
N ARG A 110 -2.57 0.76 2.41
CA ARG A 110 -2.76 -0.50 1.68
C ARG A 110 -1.96 -0.61 0.39
N LEU A 111 -1.41 0.50 -0.11
CA LEU A 111 -0.47 0.47 -1.23
C LEU A 111 0.75 -0.40 -0.96
N LEU A 112 1.15 -0.54 0.32
CA LEU A 112 2.26 -1.42 0.70
C LEU A 112 1.97 -2.91 0.53
N LEU A 113 0.69 -3.29 0.41
CA LEU A 113 0.28 -4.66 0.07
C LEU A 113 0.45 -4.98 -1.42
N GLY A 114 0.73 -3.99 -2.24
CA GLY A 114 0.98 -4.12 -3.68
C GLY A 114 2.46 -4.06 -4.05
N PRO A 115 2.76 -4.12 -5.35
CA PRO A 115 4.11 -3.91 -5.87
C PRO A 115 4.64 -2.51 -5.57
N GLU A 116 5.95 -2.39 -5.41
CA GLU A 116 6.62 -1.12 -5.13
C GLU A 116 6.35 -0.05 -6.19
N GLU A 117 6.36 -0.44 -7.46
CA GLU A 117 6.13 0.44 -8.60
C GLU A 117 4.73 1.08 -8.58
N VAL A 118 3.77 0.42 -7.92
CA VAL A 118 2.40 0.93 -7.76
C VAL A 118 2.36 2.03 -6.70
N LEU A 119 3.03 1.84 -5.57
CA LEU A 119 3.20 2.90 -4.56
C LEU A 119 3.90 4.10 -5.17
N ASP A 120 5.02 3.87 -5.84
CA ASP A 120 5.83 4.89 -6.48
C ASP A 120 5.02 5.69 -7.52
N TYR A 121 4.25 5.00 -8.36
CA TYR A 121 3.33 5.65 -9.30
C TYR A 121 2.32 6.55 -8.58
N VAL A 122 1.67 6.09 -7.51
CA VAL A 122 0.66 6.88 -6.79
C VAL A 122 1.30 8.11 -6.15
N VAL A 123 2.48 7.98 -5.55
CA VAL A 123 3.20 9.11 -4.97
C VAL A 123 3.52 10.17 -6.03
N TRP A 124 4.04 9.77 -7.19
CA TRP A 124 4.32 10.68 -8.29
C TRP A 124 3.06 11.30 -8.89
N HIS A 125 1.97 10.54 -9.00
CA HIS A 125 0.68 11.05 -9.46
C HIS A 125 0.20 12.21 -8.57
N GLU A 126 0.21 12.02 -7.26
CA GLU A 126 -0.20 13.06 -6.32
C GLU A 126 0.78 14.25 -6.29
N ALA A 127 2.09 14.00 -6.42
CA ALA A 127 3.09 15.06 -6.50
C ALA A 127 2.91 15.92 -7.76
N CYS A 128 2.55 15.33 -8.89
CA CYS A 128 2.26 16.08 -10.13
C CYS A 128 1.07 17.02 -9.98
N HIS A 129 0.11 16.73 -9.11
CA HIS A 129 -1.02 17.62 -8.81
C HIS A 129 -0.61 18.92 -8.12
N LEU A 130 0.57 19.03 -7.55
CA LEU A 130 1.11 20.30 -7.04
C LEU A 130 1.38 21.30 -8.16
N LEU A 131 1.58 20.85 -9.40
CA LEU A 131 1.85 21.67 -10.57
C LEU A 131 0.68 21.75 -11.55
N VAL A 132 -0.12 20.68 -11.63
CA VAL A 132 -1.26 20.56 -12.56
C VAL A 132 -2.42 19.92 -11.83
N ALA A 133 -3.43 20.72 -11.49
CA ALA A 133 -4.54 20.29 -10.64
C ALA A 133 -5.50 19.30 -11.31
N ASP A 134 -5.63 19.35 -12.63
CA ASP A 134 -6.54 18.50 -13.41
C ASP A 134 -5.80 17.32 -14.05
N HIS A 135 -6.56 16.37 -14.60
CA HIS A 135 -6.02 15.23 -15.35
C HIS A 135 -5.95 15.50 -16.88
N SER A 136 -5.59 16.74 -17.27
CA SER A 136 -5.40 17.15 -18.66
C SER A 136 -4.25 16.39 -19.35
N PRO A 137 -4.09 16.51 -20.66
CA PRO A 137 -2.93 15.99 -21.39
C PRO A 137 -1.59 16.46 -20.81
N ARG A 138 -1.53 17.72 -20.31
CA ARG A 138 -0.36 18.27 -19.63
C ARG A 138 -0.01 17.49 -18.35
N PHE A 139 -1.00 17.15 -17.55
CA PHE A 139 -0.82 16.33 -16.37
C PHE A 139 -0.23 14.96 -16.72
N TRP A 140 -0.86 14.26 -17.67
CA TRP A 140 -0.39 12.93 -18.07
C TRP A 140 0.98 12.94 -18.74
N ALA A 141 1.33 14.00 -19.46
CA ALA A 141 2.68 14.20 -20.00
C ALA A 141 3.71 14.35 -18.87
N LEU A 142 3.36 15.10 -17.81
CA LEU A 142 4.22 15.26 -16.64
C LEU A 142 4.42 13.93 -15.91
N VAL A 143 3.33 13.18 -15.63
CA VAL A 143 3.42 11.84 -15.04
C VAL A 143 4.26 10.91 -15.90
N ALA A 144 4.02 10.86 -17.22
CA ALA A 144 4.75 9.99 -18.13
C ALA A 144 6.25 10.30 -18.19
N ARG A 145 6.63 11.56 -18.05
CA ARG A 145 8.05 11.98 -18.02
C ARG A 145 8.81 11.36 -16.85
N HIS A 146 8.18 11.26 -15.69
CA HIS A 146 8.82 10.74 -14.49
C HIS A 146 8.52 9.24 -14.23
N ARG A 147 7.38 8.75 -14.74
CA ARG A 147 6.92 7.36 -14.61
C ARG A 147 6.38 6.85 -15.95
N PRO A 148 7.26 6.50 -16.91
CA PRO A 148 6.84 6.06 -18.25
C PRO A 148 5.89 4.84 -18.21
N GLY A 149 6.06 3.97 -17.20
CA GLY A 149 5.24 2.77 -17.00
C GLY A 149 3.85 3.02 -16.37
N TYR A 150 3.46 4.26 -16.06
CA TYR A 150 2.27 4.58 -15.26
C TYR A 150 0.97 3.89 -15.71
N LYS A 151 0.82 3.65 -17.01
CA LYS A 151 -0.37 2.95 -17.56
C LYS A 151 -0.48 1.51 -17.07
N ALA A 152 0.65 0.83 -16.85
CA ALA A 152 0.66 -0.52 -16.30
C ALA A 152 0.23 -0.52 -14.83
N GLN A 153 0.75 0.41 -14.02
CA GLN A 153 0.40 0.56 -12.61
C GLN A 153 -1.08 0.97 -12.44
N THR A 154 -1.59 1.86 -13.30
CA THR A 154 -3.02 2.21 -13.32
C THR A 154 -3.90 1.00 -13.61
N ARG A 155 -3.54 0.19 -14.62
CA ARG A 155 -4.28 -1.07 -14.92
C ARG A 155 -4.20 -2.06 -13.76
N TRP A 156 -3.03 -2.18 -13.15
CA TRP A 156 -2.83 -3.05 -11.99
C TRP A 156 -3.74 -2.65 -10.82
N LEU A 157 -3.77 -1.36 -10.45
CA LEU A 157 -4.65 -0.85 -9.38
C LEU A 157 -6.13 -1.05 -9.68
N ARG A 158 -6.56 -0.85 -10.92
CA ARG A 158 -7.96 -1.11 -11.33
C ARG A 158 -8.33 -2.59 -11.18
N ARG A 159 -7.39 -3.49 -11.47
CA ARG A 159 -7.63 -4.94 -11.43
C ARG A 159 -7.54 -5.50 -10.02
N TYR A 160 -6.54 -5.10 -9.25
CA TYR A 160 -6.17 -5.73 -8.00
C TYR A 160 -6.41 -4.87 -6.75
N GLY A 161 -6.61 -3.58 -6.90
CA GLY A 161 -6.72 -2.65 -5.79
C GLY A 161 -7.78 -3.03 -4.75
N ALA A 162 -8.94 -3.53 -5.19
CA ALA A 162 -9.99 -3.96 -4.26
C ALA A 162 -9.57 -5.13 -3.33
N ALA A 163 -8.52 -5.87 -3.69
CA ALA A 163 -7.97 -6.97 -2.90
C ALA A 163 -6.84 -6.54 -1.94
N LEU A 164 -6.40 -5.27 -1.99
CA LEU A 164 -5.37 -4.76 -1.08
C LEU A 164 -5.97 -4.54 0.32
N THR A 165 -6.24 -5.63 1.02
CA THR A 165 -6.77 -5.65 2.39
C THR A 165 -6.05 -6.70 3.22
N LEU A 166 -5.99 -6.54 4.53
CA LEU A 166 -5.39 -7.55 5.41
C LEU A 166 -6.17 -8.86 5.40
N GLU A 167 -7.50 -8.79 5.26
CA GLU A 167 -8.35 -9.97 5.16
C GLU A 167 -8.05 -10.77 3.89
N ALA A 168 -7.83 -10.10 2.76
CA ALA A 168 -7.43 -10.75 1.51
C ALA A 168 -6.00 -11.33 1.61
N ALA A 169 -5.14 -10.72 2.42
CA ALA A 169 -3.79 -11.20 2.71
C ALA A 169 -3.76 -12.33 3.77
N GLY A 170 -4.92 -12.74 4.31
CA GLY A 170 -5.02 -13.86 5.24
C GLY A 170 -5.10 -13.50 6.72
N LEU A 171 -5.17 -12.20 7.06
CA LEU A 171 -5.40 -11.70 8.41
C LEU A 171 -6.87 -11.30 8.57
N ASP A 172 -7.73 -12.25 8.82
CA ASP A 172 -9.18 -12.05 8.93
C ASP A 172 -9.70 -11.91 10.36
N GLY A 173 -8.87 -11.48 11.30
CA GLY A 173 -9.27 -11.22 12.71
C GLY A 173 -9.83 -12.44 13.47
N ARG A 174 -9.98 -13.56 12.79
CA ARG A 174 -10.34 -14.86 13.36
C ARG A 174 -9.05 -15.66 13.50
N GLY A 175 -8.48 -15.62 14.70
CA GLY A 175 -7.16 -16.10 15.07
C GLY A 175 -6.64 -17.29 14.26
N THR A 176 -5.40 -17.19 13.81
CA THR A 176 -4.60 -18.26 13.19
C THR A 176 -4.31 -19.43 14.16
N ALA A 177 -5.21 -19.71 15.09
CA ALA A 177 -5.07 -20.78 16.11
C ALA A 177 -5.54 -22.15 15.63
N ALA A 178 -5.83 -22.35 14.35
CA ALA A 178 -6.35 -23.64 13.90
C ALA A 178 -5.77 -24.09 12.55
N ARG A 179 -4.46 -24.37 12.46
CA ARG A 179 -3.88 -25.26 11.43
C ARG A 179 -2.43 -25.66 11.73
N ALA A 180 -2.15 -26.08 12.96
CA ALA A 180 -0.91 -26.77 13.31
C ALA A 180 -1.22 -28.10 14.04
N ALA A 181 -2.27 -28.81 13.61
CA ALA A 181 -2.55 -30.18 14.06
C ALA A 181 -3.42 -30.88 13.01
N ALA A 182 -2.81 -31.44 11.99
CA ALA A 182 -3.24 -32.61 11.25
C ALA A 182 -2.08 -33.07 10.36
#